data_471accc0bce9a8e325fcc596a2d6ea1c
#
_entry.id   471accc0bce9a8e325fcc596a2d6ea1c
#
_cell.length_a   1.000
_cell.length_b   1.000
_cell.length_c   1.000
_cell.angle_alpha   90.00
_cell.angle_beta   90.00
_cell.angle_gamma   90.00
#
_symmetry.space_group_name_H-M   'P 1'
#
loop_
_entity.id
_entity.type
_entity.pdbx_description
1 polymer ?
#
loop_
_entity_poly.entity_id
_entity_poly.type
_entity_poly.pdbx_seq_one_letter_code
_entity_poly.pdbx_strand_id
1 'polypeptide(L)'
;MTAPYSTISQLAMDSLMHYASRSPAGAMAEIGVYRGGSAYQLAKLGRPLYLYDTFEGIPFQGELDTGNPVGKFADTSAEAVQALIPSATVVKGLFPQSLVYMPPVGFVHADADQYDSTKAILAVMPPLMVRGGFILLDDFGVDDCQGCTQAVYESPYRVLVIAETGKALIIV
;
A
#
# COMPACT_ATOMS: atom_id res chain seq x y z
N MET A 1 -6.84 -2.02 -24.38
CA MET A 1 -6.82 -0.94 -23.35
C MET A 1 -5.39 -0.84 -22.87
N THR A 2 -4.79 0.35 -22.89
CA THR A 2 -3.46 0.60 -22.29
C THR A 2 -3.56 0.44 -20.77
N ALA A 3 -2.52 -0.11 -20.14
CA ALA A 3 -2.45 -0.19 -18.69
C ALA A 3 -2.54 1.22 -18.06
N PRO A 4 -3.22 1.39 -16.93
CA PRO A 4 -3.29 2.67 -16.26
C PRO A 4 -1.91 3.13 -15.78
N TYR A 5 -1.76 4.43 -15.60
CA TYR A 5 -0.52 5.03 -15.11
C TYR A 5 -0.18 4.50 -13.71
N SER A 6 1.08 4.16 -13.51
CA SER A 6 1.66 3.78 -12.21
C SER A 6 2.94 4.56 -11.96
N THR A 7 3.18 4.93 -10.73
CA THR A 7 4.44 5.57 -10.27
C THR A 7 5.56 4.56 -10.06
N ILE A 8 5.21 3.29 -9.78
CA ILE A 8 6.20 2.25 -9.51
C ILE A 8 6.81 1.68 -10.79
N SER A 9 8.08 1.31 -10.75
CA SER A 9 8.80 0.72 -11.90
C SER A 9 8.23 -0.65 -12.28
N GLN A 10 8.52 -1.12 -13.50
CA GLN A 10 8.11 -2.46 -13.93
C GLN A 10 8.65 -3.56 -13.00
N LEU A 11 9.91 -3.43 -12.55
CA LEU A 11 10.52 -4.40 -11.63
C LEU A 11 9.80 -4.43 -10.27
N ALA A 12 9.40 -3.26 -9.76
CA ALA A 12 8.62 -3.14 -8.54
C ALA A 12 7.20 -3.74 -8.71
N MET A 13 6.57 -3.51 -9.87
CA MET A 13 5.28 -4.12 -10.22
C MET A 13 5.37 -5.64 -10.30
N ASP A 14 6.42 -6.18 -10.91
CA ASP A 14 6.65 -7.62 -11.00
C ASP A 14 6.84 -8.23 -9.60
N SER A 15 7.56 -7.54 -8.73
CA SER A 15 7.73 -7.92 -7.33
C SER A 15 6.41 -7.89 -6.56
N LEU A 16 5.62 -6.83 -6.70
CA LEU A 16 4.28 -6.71 -6.12
C LEU A 16 3.40 -7.90 -6.51
N MET A 17 3.32 -8.20 -7.79
CA MET A 17 2.50 -9.30 -8.32
C MET A 17 3.02 -10.67 -7.90
N HIS A 18 4.35 -10.83 -7.81
CA HIS A 18 4.99 -12.05 -7.32
C HIS A 18 4.54 -12.38 -5.89
N TYR A 19 4.64 -11.42 -4.97
CA TYR A 19 4.27 -11.64 -3.56
C TYR A 19 2.76 -11.69 -3.37
N ALA A 20 2.00 -10.83 -4.03
CA ALA A 20 0.54 -10.85 -3.94
C ALA A 20 -0.06 -12.19 -4.38
N SER A 21 0.42 -12.75 -5.51
CA SER A 21 -0.08 -14.04 -6.02
C SER A 21 0.29 -15.25 -5.14
N ARG A 22 1.34 -15.14 -4.33
CA ARG A 22 1.84 -16.20 -3.44
C ARG A 22 1.40 -16.02 -1.98
N SER A 23 0.81 -14.90 -1.65
CA SER A 23 0.28 -14.68 -0.30
C SER A 23 -0.86 -15.65 0.00
N PRO A 24 -1.09 -16.01 1.28
CA PRO A 24 -2.22 -16.85 1.68
C PRO A 24 -3.56 -16.32 1.17
N ALA A 25 -4.51 -17.23 1.03
CA ALA A 25 -5.89 -16.88 0.65
C ALA A 25 -6.49 -15.88 1.67
N GLY A 26 -7.28 -14.93 1.17
CA GLY A 26 -7.90 -13.87 1.95
C GLY A 26 -8.10 -12.63 1.10
N ALA A 27 -8.62 -11.56 1.67
CA ALA A 27 -8.72 -10.27 1.01
C ALA A 27 -7.31 -9.69 0.75
N MET A 28 -7.25 -8.70 -0.13
CA MET A 28 -6.08 -7.86 -0.32
C MET A 28 -6.43 -6.42 0.04
N ALA A 29 -5.46 -5.69 0.57
CA ALA A 29 -5.60 -4.26 0.83
C ALA A 29 -4.43 -3.49 0.22
N GLU A 30 -4.69 -2.30 -0.30
CA GLU A 30 -3.68 -1.32 -0.68
C GLU A 30 -3.96 -0.02 0.05
N ILE A 31 -2.94 0.52 0.70
CA ILE A 31 -3.00 1.79 1.42
C ILE A 31 -2.02 2.75 0.75
N GLY A 32 -2.57 3.82 0.15
CA GLY A 32 -1.92 4.64 -0.86
C GLY A 32 -2.19 4.07 -2.24
N VAL A 33 -3.10 4.69 -2.98
CA VAL A 33 -3.66 4.16 -4.24
C VAL A 33 -3.38 5.08 -5.41
N TYR A 34 -3.38 6.39 -5.15
CA TYR A 34 -3.21 7.43 -6.15
C TYR A 34 -4.18 7.24 -7.33
N ARG A 35 -3.66 6.96 -8.55
CA ARG A 35 -4.46 6.73 -9.76
C ARG A 35 -4.83 5.27 -10.02
N GLY A 36 -4.48 4.35 -9.09
CA GLY A 36 -4.88 2.95 -9.12
C GLY A 36 -4.07 2.05 -10.05
N GLY A 37 -2.83 2.44 -10.42
CA GLY A 37 -2.01 1.65 -11.33
C GLY A 37 -1.64 0.28 -10.78
N SER A 38 -1.13 0.21 -9.56
CA SER A 38 -0.82 -1.01 -8.80
C SER A 38 -2.08 -1.78 -8.44
N ALA A 39 -3.11 -1.08 -7.93
CA ALA A 39 -4.42 -1.65 -7.61
C ALA A 39 -5.07 -2.37 -8.80
N TYR A 40 -4.96 -1.80 -10.02
CA TYR A 40 -5.47 -2.41 -11.24
C TYR A 40 -4.80 -3.77 -11.54
N GLN A 41 -3.51 -3.89 -11.26
CA GLN A 41 -2.82 -5.18 -11.42
C GLN A 41 -3.24 -6.16 -10.32
N LEU A 42 -3.32 -5.72 -9.06
CA LEU A 42 -3.79 -6.56 -7.96
C LEU A 42 -5.21 -7.10 -8.21
N ALA A 43 -6.11 -6.29 -8.76
CA ALA A 43 -7.48 -6.70 -9.08
C ALA A 43 -7.55 -7.91 -10.03
N LYS A 44 -6.56 -8.11 -10.90
CA LYS A 44 -6.50 -9.27 -11.80
C LYS A 44 -6.35 -10.62 -11.08
N LEU A 45 -5.94 -10.61 -9.81
CA LEU A 45 -5.87 -11.81 -9.00
C LEU A 45 -7.25 -12.33 -8.55
N GLY A 46 -8.33 -11.58 -8.80
CA GLY A 46 -9.71 -12.01 -8.56
C GLY A 46 -10.08 -12.18 -7.08
N ARG A 47 -9.31 -11.59 -6.17
CA ARG A 47 -9.56 -11.62 -4.71
C ARG A 47 -10.31 -10.35 -4.29
N PRO A 48 -11.08 -10.37 -3.17
CA PRO A 48 -11.63 -9.13 -2.60
C PRO A 48 -10.50 -8.11 -2.39
N LEU A 49 -10.64 -6.89 -2.92
CA LEU A 49 -9.62 -5.85 -2.89
C LEU A 49 -10.18 -4.58 -2.25
N TYR A 50 -9.50 -4.08 -1.23
CA TYR A 50 -9.84 -2.88 -0.48
C TYR A 50 -8.77 -1.83 -0.72
N LEU A 51 -9.16 -0.64 -1.16
CA LEU A 51 -8.30 0.44 -1.60
C LEU A 51 -8.52 1.66 -0.72
N TYR A 52 -7.50 2.04 0.04
CA TYR A 52 -7.55 3.17 0.98
C TYR A 52 -6.65 4.30 0.50
N ASP A 53 -7.22 5.49 0.32
CA ASP A 53 -6.47 6.70 -0.01
C ASP A 53 -7.27 7.94 0.45
N THR A 54 -6.58 9.02 0.74
CA THR A 54 -7.22 10.31 0.99
C THR A 54 -7.89 10.85 -0.27
N PHE A 55 -7.32 10.56 -1.44
CA PHE A 55 -7.64 11.17 -2.73
C PHE A 55 -7.58 12.72 -2.69
N GLU A 56 -6.80 13.23 -1.75
CA GLU A 56 -6.50 14.64 -1.54
C GLU A 56 -4.98 14.89 -1.50
N GLY A 57 -4.21 13.82 -1.82
CA GLY A 57 -2.75 13.81 -1.77
C GLY A 57 -2.20 13.64 -0.36
N ILE A 58 -0.90 13.90 -0.21
CA ILE A 58 -0.19 13.79 1.07
C ILE A 58 -0.85 14.71 2.10
N PRO A 59 -1.37 14.18 3.23
CA PRO A 59 -2.21 14.97 4.15
C PRO A 59 -1.42 15.87 5.11
N PHE A 60 -0.18 15.50 5.43
CA PHE A 60 0.72 16.26 6.31
C PHE A 60 2.16 15.95 5.94
N GLN A 61 3.11 16.76 6.42
CA GLN A 61 4.53 16.53 6.23
C GLN A 61 5.20 16.43 7.60
N GLY A 62 5.68 15.22 7.94
CA GLY A 62 6.50 14.98 9.13
C GLY A 62 7.95 15.42 8.95
N GLU A 63 8.72 15.46 10.03
CA GLU A 63 10.16 15.82 9.98
C GLU A 63 10.99 14.83 9.15
N LEU A 64 10.53 13.58 9.05
CA LEU A 64 11.20 12.49 8.32
C LEU A 64 10.67 12.31 6.88
N ASP A 65 9.63 13.04 6.48
CA ASP A 65 8.91 12.88 5.22
C ASP A 65 9.16 14.07 4.29
N THR A 66 10.42 14.47 4.15
CA THR A 66 10.80 15.73 3.47
C THR A 66 10.64 15.70 1.96
N GLY A 67 10.63 14.52 1.34
CA GLY A 67 10.53 14.34 -0.12
C GLY A 67 9.12 14.48 -0.67
N ASN A 68 8.09 14.41 0.17
CA ASN A 68 6.69 14.39 -0.24
C ASN A 68 5.91 15.57 0.37
N PRO A 69 5.80 16.73 -0.32
CA PRO A 69 5.08 17.88 0.18
C PRO A 69 3.58 17.62 0.28
N VAL A 70 2.91 18.32 1.21
CA VAL A 70 1.45 18.28 1.36
C VAL A 70 0.77 18.57 0.02
N GLY A 71 -0.24 17.76 -0.32
CA GLY A 71 -0.98 17.84 -1.57
C GLY A 71 -0.32 17.16 -2.77
N LYS A 72 0.89 16.61 -2.66
CA LYS A 72 1.47 15.74 -3.70
C LYS A 72 0.52 14.55 -3.93
N PHE A 73 0.34 14.12 -5.18
CA PHE A 73 -0.59 13.06 -5.60
C PHE A 73 -2.10 13.39 -5.45
N ALA A 74 -2.49 14.66 -5.37
CA ALA A 74 -3.90 15.07 -5.27
C ALA A 74 -4.66 15.04 -6.62
N ASP A 75 -3.99 14.80 -7.74
CA ASP A 75 -4.58 14.80 -9.08
C ASP A 75 -5.25 13.44 -9.44
N THR A 76 -6.09 12.95 -8.55
CA THR A 76 -6.85 11.69 -8.64
C THR A 76 -8.19 11.82 -7.91
N SER A 77 -9.05 10.79 -7.98
CA SER A 77 -10.26 10.72 -7.17
C SER A 77 -10.72 9.30 -6.91
N ALA A 78 -11.49 9.11 -5.84
CA ALA A 78 -12.08 7.81 -5.51
C ALA A 78 -13.00 7.30 -6.62
N GLU A 79 -13.77 8.19 -7.25
CA GLU A 79 -14.69 7.87 -8.35
C GLU A 79 -13.93 7.38 -9.59
N ALA A 80 -12.79 8.01 -9.92
CA ALA A 80 -11.96 7.61 -11.04
C ALA A 80 -11.36 6.21 -10.81
N VAL A 81 -10.86 5.94 -9.60
CA VAL A 81 -10.33 4.61 -9.23
C VAL A 81 -11.44 3.57 -9.17
N GLN A 82 -12.62 3.90 -8.63
CA GLN A 82 -13.77 2.98 -8.61
C GLN A 82 -14.25 2.64 -10.03
N ALA A 83 -14.25 3.62 -10.94
CA ALA A 83 -14.60 3.39 -12.35
C ALA A 83 -13.56 2.51 -13.07
N LEU A 84 -12.26 2.68 -12.73
CA LEU A 84 -11.17 1.87 -13.26
C LEU A 84 -11.24 0.42 -12.75
N ILE A 85 -11.62 0.21 -11.48
CA ILE A 85 -11.63 -1.09 -10.82
C ILE A 85 -12.99 -1.32 -10.15
N PRO A 86 -14.06 -1.61 -10.93
CA PRO A 86 -15.42 -1.76 -10.39
C PRO A 86 -15.57 -2.88 -9.35
N SER A 87 -14.68 -3.86 -9.37
CA SER A 87 -14.67 -4.99 -8.43
C SER A 87 -14.05 -4.69 -7.07
N ALA A 88 -13.34 -3.58 -6.92
CA ALA A 88 -12.70 -3.18 -5.66
C ALA A 88 -13.67 -2.41 -4.76
N THR A 89 -13.40 -2.43 -3.46
CA THR A 89 -14.00 -1.52 -2.49
C THR A 89 -13.06 -0.33 -2.31
N VAL A 90 -13.40 0.82 -2.88
CA VAL A 90 -12.63 2.05 -2.76
C VAL A 90 -13.11 2.84 -1.55
N VAL A 91 -12.20 3.19 -0.65
CA VAL A 91 -12.49 3.87 0.61
C VAL A 91 -11.71 5.18 0.65
N LYS A 92 -12.41 6.31 0.51
CA LYS A 92 -11.83 7.65 0.66
C LYS A 92 -11.68 8.01 2.14
N GLY A 93 -10.50 8.42 2.53
CA GLY A 93 -10.20 8.97 3.84
C GLY A 93 -8.82 8.58 4.34
N LEU A 94 -8.40 9.21 5.43
CA LEU A 94 -7.10 8.92 6.06
C LEU A 94 -7.17 7.56 6.78
N PHE A 95 -6.25 6.66 6.42
CA PHE A 95 -6.08 5.40 7.15
C PHE A 95 -5.32 5.67 8.47
N PRO A 96 -5.73 5.07 9.62
CA PRO A 96 -6.73 4.02 9.78
C PRO A 96 -8.15 4.52 10.10
N GLN A 97 -8.41 5.82 10.19
CA GLN A 97 -9.72 6.37 10.57
C GLN A 97 -10.83 5.97 9.58
N SER A 98 -10.46 5.76 8.32
CA SER A 98 -11.38 5.33 7.26
C SER A 98 -11.59 3.80 7.20
N LEU A 99 -10.98 3.04 8.10
CA LEU A 99 -11.03 1.57 8.05
C LEU A 99 -12.47 1.05 8.08
N VAL A 100 -12.83 0.25 7.08
CA VAL A 100 -14.11 -0.47 7.03
C VAL A 100 -13.90 -1.95 7.36
N TYR A 101 -15.00 -2.66 7.69
CA TYR A 101 -14.93 -4.11 7.84
C TYR A 101 -14.45 -4.78 6.54
N MET A 102 -13.49 -5.68 6.65
CA MET A 102 -13.05 -6.57 5.57
C MET A 102 -12.82 -8.00 6.10
N PRO A 103 -12.94 -9.01 5.22
CA PRO A 103 -12.59 -10.38 5.57
C PRO A 103 -11.11 -10.48 5.96
N PRO A 104 -10.66 -11.60 6.57
CA PRO A 104 -9.26 -11.81 6.88
C PRO A 104 -8.35 -11.54 5.67
N VAL A 105 -7.30 -10.76 5.87
CA VAL A 105 -6.43 -10.23 4.81
C VAL A 105 -5.22 -11.14 4.62
N GLY A 106 -4.96 -11.55 3.38
CA GLY A 106 -3.77 -12.34 3.03
C GLY A 106 -2.61 -11.51 2.52
N PHE A 107 -2.90 -10.32 1.95
CA PHE A 107 -1.88 -9.45 1.36
C PHE A 107 -2.19 -7.97 1.61
N VAL A 108 -1.16 -7.22 1.97
CA VAL A 108 -1.21 -5.75 2.08
C VAL A 108 -0.09 -5.15 1.23
N HIS A 109 -0.44 -4.18 0.38
CA HIS A 109 0.50 -3.27 -0.25
C HIS A 109 0.48 -1.95 0.54
N ALA A 110 1.58 -1.60 1.16
CA ALA A 110 1.76 -0.37 1.94
C ALA A 110 2.58 0.62 1.12
N ASP A 111 1.91 1.62 0.56
CA ASP A 111 2.44 2.61 -0.39
C ASP A 111 1.92 4.01 -0.01
N ALA A 112 2.27 4.43 1.21
CA ALA A 112 1.68 5.62 1.84
C ALA A 112 2.67 6.75 2.10
N ASP A 113 3.90 6.63 1.62
CA ASP A 113 4.96 7.65 1.56
C ASP A 113 5.41 8.27 2.89
N GLN A 114 4.76 7.95 4.03
CA GLN A 114 4.95 8.69 5.29
C GLN A 114 5.20 7.80 6.50
N TYR A 115 5.97 8.32 7.47
CA TYR A 115 6.26 7.67 8.75
C TYR A 115 4.99 7.27 9.51
N ASP A 116 4.11 8.25 9.78
CA ASP A 116 2.90 8.00 10.59
C ASP A 116 1.93 7.05 9.89
N SER A 117 1.80 7.16 8.56
CA SER A 117 0.97 6.26 7.77
C SER A 117 1.51 4.83 7.79
N THR A 118 2.81 4.64 7.60
CA THR A 118 3.46 3.32 7.68
C THR A 118 3.32 2.72 9.07
N LYS A 119 3.55 3.52 10.12
CA LYS A 119 3.38 3.10 11.52
C LYS A 119 1.95 2.68 11.82
N ALA A 120 0.96 3.42 11.33
CA ALA A 120 -0.45 3.06 11.47
C ALA A 120 -0.79 1.75 10.75
N ILE A 121 -0.28 1.54 9.53
CA ILE A 121 -0.46 0.29 8.79
C ILE A 121 0.10 -0.89 9.58
N LEU A 122 1.33 -0.77 10.08
CA LEU A 122 2.00 -1.83 10.85
C LEU A 122 1.37 -2.10 12.22
N ALA A 123 0.64 -1.15 12.79
CA ALA A 123 -0.11 -1.34 14.02
C ALA A 123 -1.48 -1.99 13.79
N VAL A 124 -2.17 -1.62 12.69
CA VAL A 124 -3.58 -1.94 12.48
C VAL A 124 -3.78 -3.18 11.61
N MET A 125 -2.98 -3.36 10.55
CA MET A 125 -3.20 -4.44 9.59
C MET A 125 -2.86 -5.84 10.11
N PRO A 126 -1.75 -6.08 10.84
CA PRO A 126 -1.37 -7.44 11.25
C PRO A 126 -2.46 -8.21 12.01
N PRO A 127 -3.21 -7.61 12.98
CA PRO A 127 -4.31 -8.30 13.65
C PRO A 127 -5.47 -8.71 12.74
N LEU A 128 -5.59 -8.09 11.56
CA LEU A 128 -6.64 -8.37 10.57
C LEU A 128 -6.18 -9.41 9.53
N MET A 129 -4.92 -9.83 9.59
CA MET A 129 -4.34 -10.71 8.59
C MET A 129 -4.43 -12.18 8.99
N VAL A 130 -4.45 -13.04 7.99
CA VAL A 130 -4.28 -14.47 8.19
C VAL A 130 -2.83 -14.76 8.54
N ARG A 131 -2.60 -15.80 9.34
CA ARG A 131 -1.24 -16.26 9.65
C ARG A 131 -0.44 -16.55 8.38
N GLY A 132 0.76 -16.03 8.28
CA GLY A 132 1.61 -16.12 7.09
C GLY A 132 1.22 -15.10 6.00
N GLY A 133 0.33 -14.15 6.29
CA GLY A 133 0.00 -13.04 5.39
C GLY A 133 1.18 -12.11 5.14
N PHE A 134 1.20 -11.45 4.01
CA PHE A 134 2.31 -10.61 3.56
C PHE A 134 1.94 -9.12 3.60
N ILE A 135 2.83 -8.29 4.15
CA ILE A 135 2.81 -6.84 3.97
C ILE A 135 4.03 -6.49 3.12
N LEU A 136 3.80 -5.98 1.92
CA LEU A 136 4.83 -5.43 1.05
C LEU A 136 4.86 -3.91 1.21
N LEU A 137 6.03 -3.39 1.60
CA LEU A 137 6.27 -1.97 1.84
C LEU A 137 7.00 -1.38 0.62
N ASP A 138 6.35 -0.45 -0.07
CA ASP A 138 6.86 0.15 -1.31
C ASP A 138 8.01 1.12 -1.04
N ASP A 139 7.88 1.93 0.00
CA ASP A 139 8.74 3.05 0.32
C ASP A 139 9.95 2.71 1.20
N PHE A 140 10.20 1.44 1.50
CA PHE A 140 11.34 1.05 2.30
C PHE A 140 12.65 1.29 1.55
N GLY A 141 13.60 1.98 2.20
CA GLY A 141 14.90 2.29 1.62
C GLY A 141 14.88 3.41 0.57
N VAL A 142 13.75 4.12 0.41
CA VAL A 142 13.63 5.26 -0.50
C VAL A 142 14.09 6.53 0.21
N ASP A 143 15.02 7.28 -0.40
CA ASP A 143 15.63 8.48 0.21
C ASP A 143 14.58 9.56 0.54
N ASP A 144 13.58 9.72 -0.31
CA ASP A 144 12.50 10.69 -0.13
C ASP A 144 11.46 10.27 0.92
N CYS A 145 11.49 9.00 1.37
CA CYS A 145 10.54 8.39 2.32
C CYS A 145 11.26 7.76 3.52
N GLN A 146 12.26 8.44 4.09
CA GLN A 146 13.05 7.91 5.21
C GLN A 146 12.20 7.56 6.42
N GLY A 147 11.09 8.27 6.63
CA GLY A 147 10.12 7.98 7.67
C GLY A 147 9.51 6.59 7.56
N CYS A 148 9.23 6.12 6.35
CA CYS A 148 8.72 4.75 6.13
C CYS A 148 9.73 3.70 6.60
N THR A 149 11.00 3.87 6.25
CA THR A 149 12.09 2.98 6.68
C THR A 149 12.23 2.97 8.19
N GLN A 150 12.19 4.14 8.83
CA GLN A 150 12.27 4.24 10.28
C GLN A 150 11.08 3.56 10.98
N ALA A 151 9.85 3.79 10.52
CA ALA A 151 8.65 3.15 11.06
C ALA A 151 8.73 1.62 11.02
N VAL A 152 9.33 1.09 9.94
CA VAL A 152 9.57 -0.36 9.80
C VAL A 152 10.59 -0.87 10.82
N TYR A 153 11.71 -0.18 11.02
CA TYR A 153 12.72 -0.58 12.01
C TYR A 153 12.24 -0.46 13.47
N GLU A 154 11.32 0.44 13.76
CA GLU A 154 10.69 0.58 15.08
C GLU A 154 9.59 -0.46 15.33
N SER A 155 9.16 -1.18 14.30
CA SER A 155 8.13 -2.19 14.42
C SER A 155 8.66 -3.48 15.08
N PRO A 156 7.79 -4.30 15.69
CA PRO A 156 8.21 -5.58 16.26
C PRO A 156 8.44 -6.67 15.22
N TYR A 157 8.22 -6.38 13.94
CA TYR A 157 8.23 -7.38 12.87
C TYR A 157 9.62 -7.60 12.28
N ARG A 158 9.88 -8.83 11.86
CA ARG A 158 11.07 -9.14 11.06
C ARG A 158 10.83 -8.72 9.62
N VAL A 159 11.81 -8.06 9.06
CA VAL A 159 11.77 -7.51 7.71
C VAL A 159 12.70 -8.32 6.80
N LEU A 160 12.18 -8.71 5.64
CA LEU A 160 12.97 -9.29 4.56
C LEU A 160 13.14 -8.21 3.49
N VAL A 161 14.38 -7.81 3.22
CA VAL A 161 14.67 -6.87 2.13
C VAL A 161 14.74 -7.64 0.82
N ILE A 162 13.99 -7.18 -0.17
CA ILE A 162 13.97 -7.76 -1.52
C ILE A 162 15.10 -7.10 -2.30
N ALA A 163 16.19 -7.83 -2.51
CA ALA A 163 17.44 -7.30 -3.04
C ALA A 163 17.28 -6.58 -4.40
N GLU A 164 16.42 -7.11 -5.27
CA GLU A 164 16.21 -6.60 -6.63
C GLU A 164 15.53 -5.24 -6.66
N THR A 165 14.68 -4.94 -5.68
CA THR A 165 13.86 -3.71 -5.66
C THR A 165 14.18 -2.79 -4.49
N GLY A 166 14.90 -3.26 -3.48
CA GLY A 166 15.11 -2.56 -2.22
C GLY A 166 13.88 -2.51 -1.31
N LYS A 167 12.72 -3.01 -1.75
CA LYS A 167 11.48 -3.03 -0.97
C LYS A 167 11.56 -3.99 0.20
N ALA A 168 10.67 -3.84 1.17
CA ALA A 168 10.60 -4.69 2.34
C ALA A 168 9.33 -5.55 2.37
N LEU A 169 9.49 -6.79 2.85
CA LEU A 169 8.41 -7.74 3.06
C LEU A 169 8.36 -8.14 4.53
N ILE A 170 7.17 -8.07 5.12
CA ILE A 170 6.87 -8.61 6.44
C ILE A 170 5.93 -9.81 6.26
N ILE A 171 6.20 -10.88 7.00
CA ILE A 171 5.34 -12.07 7.10
C ILE A 171 4.74 -12.10 8.50
N VAL A 172 3.40 -12.06 8.59
CA VAL A 172 2.63 -11.96 9.83
C VAL A 172 2.29 -13.33 10.41
#